data_f133bf8ef56ba5111a928e3d28a8f7fc
#
_entry.id   f133bf8ef56ba5111a928e3d28a8f7fc
#
_cell.length_a   1.000
_cell.length_b   1.000
_cell.length_c   1.000
_cell.angle_alpha   90.00
_cell.angle_beta   90.00
_cell.angle_gamma   90.00
#
_symmetry.space_group_name_H-M   'P 1'
#
loop_
_entity.id
_entity.type
_entity.pdbx_description
1 polymer ?
#
loop_
_entity_poly.entity_id
_entity_poly.type
_entity_poly.pdbx_seq_one_letter_code
_entity_poly.pdbx_strand_id
1 'polypeptide(L)'
;AEVLVKNGIFCHVCVATEYGVQVMESSELMQVHMGRLDVDAMKELYADIRPDVVIDATHPFAKIVSENIRESLQNRGIPYVRLERRLDAEEDFGKEEVFADSQAVCQALLARQGNILLTTGSKELHIFCRDERLRKRLIVRVLPGMESLSLCYENGLEGNQIIAMQGPFSREMNEAMLRQYQCSYLVTKD
;
A
#
# COMPACT_ATOMS: atom_id res chain seq x y z
N ALA A 1 3.90 -8.33 13.93
CA ALA A 1 3.69 -8.09 15.36
C ALA A 1 2.99 -9.27 16.03
N GLU A 2 1.80 -9.68 15.58
CA GLU A 2 0.99 -10.74 16.21
C GLU A 2 1.76 -12.04 16.48
N VAL A 3 2.57 -12.52 15.51
CA VAL A 3 3.38 -13.74 15.69
C VAL A 3 4.37 -13.59 16.84
N LEU A 4 4.98 -12.42 17.00
CA LEU A 4 5.92 -12.14 18.09
C LEU A 4 5.19 -12.10 19.43
N VAL A 5 4.07 -11.40 19.49
CA VAL A 5 3.22 -11.30 20.69
C VAL A 5 2.70 -12.67 21.12
N LYS A 6 2.25 -13.51 20.18
CA LYS A 6 1.82 -14.91 20.46
C LYS A 6 2.95 -15.79 21.04
N ASN A 7 4.19 -15.42 20.78
CA ASN A 7 5.38 -16.08 21.33
C ASN A 7 5.95 -15.38 22.58
N GLY A 8 5.20 -14.46 23.19
CA GLY A 8 5.60 -13.80 24.43
C GLY A 8 6.65 -12.69 24.25
N ILE A 9 6.87 -12.21 23.03
CA ILE A 9 7.86 -11.17 22.72
C ILE A 9 7.18 -9.81 22.72
N PHE A 10 7.71 -8.88 23.52
CA PHE A 10 7.25 -7.50 23.53
C PHE A 10 7.68 -6.77 22.25
N CYS A 11 6.77 -6.00 21.64
CA CYS A 11 6.98 -5.31 20.39
C CYS A 11 6.60 -3.84 20.45
N HIS A 12 7.47 -2.96 19.96
CA HIS A 12 7.11 -1.62 19.53
C HIS A 12 6.73 -1.66 18.06
N VAL A 13 5.52 -1.20 17.71
CA VAL A 13 5.00 -1.23 16.34
C VAL A 13 4.78 0.19 15.85
N CYS A 14 5.49 0.57 14.78
CA CYS A 14 5.34 1.89 14.16
C CYS A 14 4.36 1.81 12.99
N VAL A 15 3.32 2.64 13.01
CA VAL A 15 2.30 2.75 11.95
C VAL A 15 2.15 4.20 11.50
N ALA A 16 1.96 4.43 10.20
CA ALA A 16 1.94 5.77 9.64
C ALA A 16 0.58 6.48 9.78
N THR A 17 -0.51 5.75 10.05
CA THR A 17 -1.88 6.26 9.99
C THR A 17 -2.74 5.74 11.14
N GLU A 18 -3.80 6.49 11.48
CA GLU A 18 -4.83 6.04 12.44
C GLU A 18 -5.44 4.69 12.03
N TYR A 19 -5.65 4.49 10.76
CA TYR A 19 -6.14 3.21 10.25
C TYR A 19 -5.18 2.06 10.59
N GLY A 20 -3.87 2.28 10.50
CA GLY A 20 -2.87 1.30 10.93
C GLY A 20 -3.02 0.92 12.43
N VAL A 21 -3.39 1.87 13.27
CA VAL A 21 -3.68 1.60 14.70
C VAL A 21 -4.94 0.77 14.85
N GLN A 22 -6.02 1.12 14.14
CA GLN A 22 -7.33 0.47 14.26
C GLN A 22 -7.33 -1.01 13.88
N VAL A 23 -6.45 -1.41 12.95
CA VAL A 23 -6.35 -2.82 12.52
C VAL A 23 -5.42 -3.67 13.39
N MET A 24 -4.78 -3.07 14.39
CA MET A 24 -3.92 -3.79 15.33
C MET A 24 -4.75 -4.28 16.52
N GLU A 25 -4.65 -5.58 16.83
CA GLU A 25 -5.21 -6.11 18.06
C GLU A 25 -4.44 -5.55 19.26
N SER A 26 -5.16 -5.04 20.26
CA SER A 26 -4.53 -4.56 21.49
C SER A 26 -3.92 -5.72 22.28
N SER A 27 -2.69 -5.54 22.78
CA SER A 27 -1.99 -6.53 23.61
C SER A 27 -1.10 -5.81 24.62
N GLU A 28 -0.99 -6.38 25.82
CA GLU A 28 -0.04 -5.88 26.83
C GLU A 28 1.43 -6.04 26.39
N LEU A 29 1.69 -6.91 25.42
CA LEU A 29 3.01 -7.11 24.82
C LEU A 29 3.25 -6.28 23.58
N MET A 30 2.42 -5.26 23.31
CA MET A 30 2.57 -4.42 22.14
C MET A 30 2.33 -2.95 22.46
N GLN A 31 3.28 -2.11 22.10
CA GLN A 31 3.14 -0.67 22.13
C GLN A 31 3.13 -0.10 20.72
N VAL A 32 2.07 0.62 20.35
CA VAL A 32 1.91 1.20 19.02
C VAL A 32 2.35 2.66 19.02
N HIS A 33 3.21 3.01 18.08
CA HIS A 33 3.66 4.38 17.80
C HIS A 33 3.03 4.83 16.49
N MET A 34 2.17 5.85 16.55
CA MET A 34 1.50 6.40 15.38
C MET A 34 2.27 7.62 14.85
N GLY A 35 2.48 7.65 13.55
CA GLY A 35 3.08 8.78 12.86
C GLY A 35 4.06 8.34 11.77
N ARG A 36 4.35 9.27 10.86
CA ARG A 36 5.41 9.09 9.86
C ARG A 36 6.72 9.52 10.50
N LEU A 37 7.59 8.56 10.77
CA LEU A 37 8.91 8.82 11.33
C LEU A 37 9.90 9.11 10.20
N ASP A 38 10.63 10.21 10.31
CA ASP A 38 11.83 10.45 9.54
C ASP A 38 13.06 9.82 10.22
N VAL A 39 14.23 10.00 9.63
CA VAL A 39 15.49 9.41 10.13
C VAL A 39 15.79 9.83 11.56
N ASP A 40 15.58 11.10 11.90
CA ASP A 40 15.94 11.63 13.23
C ASP A 40 14.94 11.19 14.30
N ALA A 41 13.64 11.22 14.00
CA ALA A 41 12.60 10.66 14.87
C ALA A 41 12.81 9.15 15.13
N MET A 42 13.24 8.38 14.11
CA MET A 42 13.62 6.97 14.30
C MET A 42 14.83 6.82 15.22
N LYS A 43 15.85 7.67 15.07
CA LYS A 43 17.04 7.66 15.95
C LYS A 43 16.69 7.95 17.40
N GLU A 44 15.80 8.92 17.65
CA GLU A 44 15.30 9.27 18.98
C GLU A 44 14.52 8.09 19.58
N LEU A 45 13.60 7.51 18.83
CA LEU A 45 12.84 6.34 19.25
C LEU A 45 13.76 5.18 19.63
N TYR A 46 14.77 4.85 18.81
CA TYR A 46 15.70 3.75 19.10
C TYR A 46 16.61 4.03 20.33
N ALA A 47 16.89 5.31 20.60
CA ALA A 47 17.65 5.67 21.80
C ALA A 47 16.81 5.48 23.08
N ASP A 48 15.49 5.75 22.99
CA ASP A 48 14.54 5.59 24.08
C ASP A 48 14.23 4.12 24.37
N ILE A 49 13.78 3.36 23.34
CA ILE A 49 13.31 1.99 23.51
C ILE A 49 14.42 0.92 23.49
N ARG A 50 15.60 1.25 22.95
CA ARG A 50 16.78 0.36 22.83
C ARG A 50 16.42 -1.04 22.30
N PRO A 51 15.91 -1.15 21.06
CA PRO A 51 15.42 -2.41 20.54
C PRO A 51 16.57 -3.42 20.33
N ASP A 52 16.32 -4.69 20.60
CA ASP A 52 17.26 -5.80 20.32
C ASP A 52 17.39 -6.05 18.83
N VAL A 53 16.33 -5.78 18.07
CA VAL A 53 16.27 -5.95 16.60
C VAL A 53 15.22 -5.01 16.00
N VAL A 54 15.48 -4.51 14.80
CA VAL A 54 14.50 -3.78 14.01
C VAL A 54 14.04 -4.62 12.84
N ILE A 55 12.74 -4.89 12.78
CA ILE A 55 12.10 -5.66 11.71
C ILE A 55 11.34 -4.72 10.79
N ASP A 56 11.80 -4.58 9.57
CA ASP A 56 11.12 -3.83 8.51
C ASP A 56 10.13 -4.75 7.78
N ALA A 57 8.87 -4.65 8.15
CA ALA A 57 7.76 -5.37 7.53
C ALA A 57 6.90 -4.44 6.66
N THR A 58 7.45 -3.32 6.20
CA THR A 58 6.74 -2.37 5.35
C THR A 58 6.48 -2.94 3.97
N HIS A 59 5.47 -2.37 3.28
CA HIS A 59 5.14 -2.79 1.92
C HIS A 59 6.36 -2.62 0.99
N PRO A 60 6.62 -3.52 0.03
CA PRO A 60 7.75 -3.42 -0.92
C PRO A 60 7.89 -2.05 -1.59
N PHE A 61 6.77 -1.38 -1.88
CA PHE A 61 6.75 -0.04 -2.49
C PHE A 61 7.04 1.11 -1.51
N ALA A 62 7.17 0.85 -0.23
CA ALA A 62 7.47 1.87 0.78
C ALA A 62 9.00 2.10 0.88
N LYS A 63 9.66 2.35 -0.25
CA LYS A 63 11.14 2.47 -0.37
C LYS A 63 11.72 3.51 0.59
N ILE A 64 11.10 4.69 0.66
CA ILE A 64 11.58 5.80 1.50
C ILE A 64 11.67 5.41 2.97
N VAL A 65 10.65 4.75 3.52
CA VAL A 65 10.68 4.35 4.94
C VAL A 65 11.73 3.26 5.19
N SER A 66 11.93 2.34 4.25
CA SER A 66 13.00 1.33 4.36
C SER A 66 14.41 1.95 4.29
N GLU A 67 14.58 2.98 3.50
CA GLU A 67 15.82 3.77 3.44
C GLU A 67 16.04 4.52 4.74
N ASN A 68 15.03 5.21 5.27
CA ASN A 68 15.09 5.90 6.55
C ASN A 68 15.45 4.96 7.70
N ILE A 69 14.86 3.74 7.74
CA ILE A 69 15.20 2.73 8.75
C ILE A 69 16.68 2.36 8.66
N ARG A 70 17.18 2.04 7.47
CA ARG A 70 18.60 1.66 7.29
C ARG A 70 19.54 2.79 7.69
N GLU A 71 19.24 4.03 7.29
CA GLU A 71 20.03 5.20 7.64
C GLU A 71 20.02 5.47 9.15
N SER A 72 18.87 5.37 9.79
CA SER A 72 18.73 5.59 11.24
C SER A 72 19.46 4.54 12.08
N LEU A 73 19.74 3.35 11.54
CA LEU A 73 20.47 2.27 12.19
C LEU A 73 21.98 2.30 11.98
N GLN A 74 22.50 3.18 11.09
CA GLN A 74 23.93 3.27 10.84
C GLN A 74 24.71 3.55 12.13
N ASN A 75 25.78 2.76 12.34
CA ASN A 75 26.69 2.85 13.50
C ASN A 75 26.04 2.62 14.87
N ARG A 76 24.84 2.00 14.94
CA ARG A 76 24.15 1.72 16.22
C ARG A 76 24.30 0.27 16.72
N GLY A 77 24.79 -0.62 15.89
CA GLY A 77 24.96 -2.03 16.26
C GLY A 77 23.64 -2.81 16.47
N ILE A 78 22.48 -2.23 16.08
CA ILE A 78 21.16 -2.85 16.19
C ILE A 78 20.96 -3.72 14.93
N PRO A 79 20.66 -5.02 15.05
CA PRO A 79 20.35 -5.90 13.92
C PRO A 79 19.12 -5.40 13.14
N TYR A 80 19.21 -5.47 11.81
CA TYR A 80 18.13 -5.14 10.89
C TYR A 80 17.69 -6.37 10.11
N VAL A 81 16.38 -6.61 10.09
CA VAL A 81 15.76 -7.71 9.33
C VAL A 81 14.69 -7.13 8.41
N ARG A 82 14.80 -7.38 7.10
CA ARG A 82 13.75 -7.09 6.14
C ARG A 82 12.86 -8.31 5.96
N LEU A 83 11.56 -8.15 6.22
CA LEU A 83 10.56 -9.17 5.96
C LEU A 83 9.95 -8.94 4.58
N GLU A 84 10.33 -9.75 3.61
CA GLU A 84 9.77 -9.71 2.27
C GLU A 84 8.73 -10.82 2.10
N ARG A 85 7.59 -10.49 1.53
CA ARG A 85 6.65 -11.50 1.08
C ARG A 85 7.25 -12.18 -0.15
N ARG A 86 7.30 -13.51 -0.15
CA ARG A 86 7.50 -14.22 -1.41
C ARG A 86 6.32 -13.89 -2.30
N LEU A 87 6.57 -13.29 -3.44
CA LEU A 87 5.61 -13.29 -4.54
C LEU A 87 5.52 -14.76 -4.95
N ASP A 88 4.36 -15.36 -4.78
CA ASP A 88 4.10 -16.69 -5.29
C ASP A 88 4.38 -16.67 -6.79
N ALA A 89 4.95 -17.77 -7.31
CA ALA A 89 5.43 -17.88 -8.68
C ALA A 89 4.43 -17.32 -9.70
N GLU A 90 4.97 -16.65 -10.70
CA GLU A 90 4.29 -16.06 -11.85
C GLU A 90 3.03 -16.87 -12.27
N GLU A 91 1.87 -16.45 -11.76
CA GLU A 91 0.61 -16.89 -12.32
C GLU A 91 0.45 -16.13 -13.63
N ASP A 92 0.27 -16.87 -14.72
CA ASP A 92 -0.02 -16.33 -16.05
C ASP A 92 -1.38 -15.58 -16.02
N PHE A 93 -1.31 -14.28 -15.78
CA PHE A 93 -2.47 -13.37 -15.80
C PHE A 93 -2.90 -12.97 -17.22
N GLY A 94 -2.41 -13.66 -18.25
CA GLY A 94 -2.66 -13.35 -19.65
C GLY A 94 -1.63 -12.40 -20.23
N LYS A 95 -2.01 -11.55 -21.18
CA LYS A 95 -1.08 -10.58 -21.76
C LYS A 95 -0.80 -9.44 -20.79
N GLU A 96 0.32 -9.55 -20.09
CA GLU A 96 0.85 -8.51 -19.24
C GLU A 96 1.66 -7.50 -20.08
N GLU A 97 1.41 -6.24 -19.87
CA GLU A 97 2.16 -5.14 -20.49
C GLU A 97 2.75 -4.27 -19.38
N VAL A 98 4.06 -4.16 -19.36
CA VAL A 98 4.78 -3.33 -18.38
C VAL A 98 5.06 -1.95 -18.98
N PHE A 99 4.80 -0.90 -18.23
CA PHE A 99 4.99 0.49 -18.62
C PHE A 99 5.96 1.19 -17.67
N ALA A 100 6.69 2.16 -18.18
CA ALA A 100 7.70 2.90 -17.43
C ALA A 100 7.08 3.73 -16.28
N ASP A 101 5.88 4.27 -16.49
CA ASP A 101 5.19 5.12 -15.53
C ASP A 101 3.67 5.17 -15.79
N SER A 102 2.95 5.81 -14.88
CA SER A 102 1.48 5.97 -14.97
C SER A 102 1.03 6.81 -16.18
N GLN A 103 1.87 7.70 -16.72
CA GLN A 103 1.52 8.49 -17.91
C GLN A 103 1.52 7.61 -19.15
N ALA A 104 2.52 6.73 -19.28
CA ALA A 104 2.58 5.76 -20.38
C ALA A 104 1.38 4.81 -20.36
N VAL A 105 0.97 4.35 -19.16
CA VAL A 105 -0.26 3.56 -18.97
C VAL A 105 -1.49 4.34 -19.46
N CYS A 106 -1.65 5.61 -19.06
CA CYS A 106 -2.76 6.44 -19.49
C CYS A 106 -2.83 6.59 -21.01
N GLN A 107 -1.70 6.82 -21.67
CA GLN A 107 -1.64 6.94 -23.12
C GLN A 107 -2.08 5.64 -23.82
N ALA A 108 -1.61 4.49 -23.34
CA ALA A 108 -2.00 3.19 -23.88
C ALA A 108 -3.51 2.93 -23.69
N LEU A 109 -4.07 3.28 -22.54
CA LEU A 109 -5.48 3.10 -22.23
C LEU A 109 -6.41 4.05 -22.98
N LEU A 110 -5.94 5.25 -23.36
CA LEU A 110 -6.71 6.17 -24.20
C LEU A 110 -6.95 5.62 -25.62
N ALA A 111 -6.03 4.81 -26.14
CA ALA A 111 -6.19 4.13 -27.42
C ALA A 111 -7.13 2.90 -27.37
N ARG A 112 -7.62 2.53 -26.21
CA ARG A 112 -8.41 1.29 -25.94
C ARG A 112 -9.77 1.64 -25.38
N GLN A 113 -10.70 0.67 -25.40
CA GLN A 113 -12.05 0.82 -24.84
C GLN A 113 -12.32 -0.22 -23.76
N GLY A 114 -13.28 0.06 -22.87
CA GLY A 114 -13.65 -0.80 -21.75
C GLY A 114 -13.28 -0.19 -20.40
N ASN A 115 -13.89 -0.67 -19.32
CA ASN A 115 -13.63 -0.21 -17.97
C ASN A 115 -12.27 -0.70 -17.46
N ILE A 116 -11.72 0.03 -16.51
CA ILE A 116 -10.38 -0.18 -15.98
C ILE A 116 -10.48 -0.31 -14.46
N LEU A 117 -10.03 -1.45 -13.92
CA LEU A 117 -9.82 -1.59 -12.48
C LEU A 117 -8.42 -1.08 -12.13
N LEU A 118 -8.36 0.05 -11.42
CA LEU A 118 -7.11 0.68 -10.99
C LEU A 118 -6.83 0.30 -9.53
N THR A 119 -5.72 -0.40 -9.28
CA THR A 119 -5.33 -0.87 -7.94
C THR A 119 -4.03 -0.26 -7.43
N THR A 120 -3.58 0.82 -8.06
CA THR A 120 -2.34 1.54 -7.71
C THR A 120 -2.47 2.42 -6.45
N GLY A 121 -3.66 2.48 -5.84
CA GLY A 121 -3.97 3.33 -4.69
C GLY A 121 -4.33 4.77 -5.09
N SER A 122 -4.50 5.66 -4.10
CA SER A 122 -5.05 7.01 -4.31
C SER A 122 -4.03 8.07 -4.74
N LYS A 123 -2.73 7.86 -4.49
CA LYS A 123 -1.71 8.93 -4.65
C LYS A 123 -1.51 9.41 -6.09
N GLU A 124 -1.71 8.55 -7.07
CA GLU A 124 -1.51 8.83 -8.49
C GLU A 124 -2.81 9.04 -9.27
N LEU A 125 -3.97 9.11 -8.58
CA LEU A 125 -5.27 9.30 -9.22
C LEU A 125 -5.33 10.54 -10.11
N HIS A 126 -4.67 11.63 -9.71
CA HIS A 126 -4.59 12.86 -10.48
C HIS A 126 -4.03 12.67 -11.90
N ILE A 127 -3.16 11.66 -12.10
CA ILE A 127 -2.60 11.33 -13.43
C ILE A 127 -3.67 10.64 -14.28
N PHE A 128 -4.33 9.63 -13.73
CA PHE A 128 -5.35 8.85 -14.44
C PHE A 128 -6.65 9.62 -14.66
N CYS A 129 -7.02 10.52 -13.75
CA CYS A 129 -8.25 11.30 -13.81
C CYS A 129 -8.13 12.58 -14.64
N ARG A 130 -6.94 12.95 -15.11
CA ARG A 130 -6.69 14.17 -15.89
C ARG A 130 -7.48 14.21 -17.19
N ASP A 131 -7.61 13.06 -17.87
CA ASP A 131 -8.43 12.93 -19.08
C ASP A 131 -9.81 12.39 -18.71
N GLU A 132 -10.85 13.14 -19.03
CA GLU A 132 -12.24 12.79 -18.70
C GLU A 132 -12.67 11.45 -19.34
N ARG A 133 -12.13 11.09 -20.51
CA ARG A 133 -12.44 9.85 -21.19
C ARG A 133 -11.92 8.63 -20.40
N LEU A 134 -10.77 8.75 -19.74
CA LEU A 134 -10.27 7.73 -18.84
C LEU A 134 -11.04 7.74 -17.54
N ARG A 135 -11.21 8.92 -16.91
CA ARG A 135 -11.89 9.07 -15.63
C ARG A 135 -13.25 8.40 -15.60
N LYS A 136 -14.06 8.55 -16.65
CA LYS A 136 -15.39 7.91 -16.76
C LYS A 136 -15.37 6.39 -16.81
N ARG A 137 -14.23 5.78 -17.11
CA ARG A 137 -14.03 4.34 -17.25
C ARG A 137 -13.31 3.71 -16.06
N LEU A 138 -12.84 4.53 -15.13
CA LEU A 138 -12.09 4.06 -13.96
C LEU A 138 -13.03 3.47 -12.92
N ILE A 139 -12.66 2.33 -12.41
CA ILE A 139 -13.09 1.79 -11.13
C ILE A 139 -11.83 1.72 -10.28
N VAL A 140 -11.78 2.46 -9.18
CA VAL A 140 -10.57 2.57 -8.37
C VAL A 140 -10.71 1.80 -7.07
N ARG A 141 -9.70 1.00 -6.73
CA ARG A 141 -9.62 0.33 -5.44
C ARG A 141 -8.59 1.02 -4.56
N VAL A 142 -9.06 1.54 -3.44
CA VAL A 142 -8.26 2.33 -2.49
C VAL A 142 -8.46 1.82 -1.06
N LEU A 143 -7.58 2.24 -0.16
CA LEU A 143 -7.76 1.98 1.27
C LEU A 143 -9.01 2.72 1.80
N PRO A 144 -9.75 2.13 2.77
CA PRO A 144 -10.99 2.71 3.31
C PRO A 144 -10.73 3.85 4.31
N GLY A 145 -9.71 4.69 4.07
CA GLY A 145 -9.36 5.84 4.89
C GLY A 145 -9.86 7.15 4.29
N MET A 146 -10.15 8.14 5.14
CA MET A 146 -10.66 9.46 4.71
C MET A 146 -9.73 10.15 3.71
N GLU A 147 -8.41 10.06 3.90
CA GLU A 147 -7.43 10.61 2.96
C GLU A 147 -7.61 10.03 1.54
N SER A 148 -7.75 8.71 1.43
CA SER A 148 -7.93 8.05 0.13
C SER A 148 -9.26 8.40 -0.52
N LEU A 149 -10.35 8.48 0.26
CA LEU A 149 -11.66 8.86 -0.22
C LEU A 149 -11.70 10.33 -0.67
N SER A 150 -11.11 11.24 0.10
CA SER A 150 -10.99 12.65 -0.27
C SER A 150 -10.28 12.80 -1.61
N LEU A 151 -9.13 12.13 -1.78
CA LEU A 151 -8.40 12.14 -3.05
C LEU A 151 -9.24 11.60 -4.23
N CYS A 152 -10.10 10.60 -4.01
CA CYS A 152 -11.00 10.12 -5.06
C CYS A 152 -11.99 11.22 -5.49
N TYR A 153 -12.66 11.86 -4.55
CA TYR A 153 -13.63 12.92 -4.83
C TYR A 153 -12.98 14.19 -5.41
N GLU A 154 -11.82 14.58 -4.90
CA GLU A 154 -11.03 15.71 -5.42
C GLU A 154 -10.62 15.50 -6.89
N ASN A 155 -10.40 14.26 -7.29
CA ASN A 155 -10.11 13.89 -8.67
C ASN A 155 -11.38 13.64 -9.52
N GLY A 156 -12.56 13.95 -9.00
CA GLY A 156 -13.82 13.90 -9.71
C GLY A 156 -14.36 12.51 -9.97
N LEU A 157 -13.99 11.53 -9.13
CA LEU A 157 -14.58 10.19 -9.16
C LEU A 157 -15.89 10.18 -8.39
N GLU A 158 -16.85 9.40 -8.88
CA GLU A 158 -18.16 9.22 -8.25
C GLU A 158 -18.15 7.96 -7.36
N GLY A 159 -19.08 7.88 -6.40
CA GLY A 159 -19.13 6.80 -5.43
C GLY A 159 -19.21 5.39 -6.04
N ASN A 160 -19.88 5.25 -7.20
CA ASN A 160 -19.98 3.98 -7.93
C ASN A 160 -18.67 3.54 -8.61
N GLN A 161 -17.69 4.44 -8.68
CA GLN A 161 -16.35 4.18 -9.22
C GLN A 161 -15.33 3.82 -8.12
N ILE A 162 -15.73 3.87 -6.84
CA ILE A 162 -14.82 3.74 -5.71
C ILE A 162 -15.08 2.45 -4.96
N ILE A 163 -14.05 1.61 -4.85
CA ILE A 163 -14.02 0.42 -4.01
C ILE A 163 -13.07 0.69 -2.85
N ALA A 164 -13.62 1.03 -1.68
CA ALA A 164 -12.84 1.30 -0.48
C ALA A 164 -12.70 0.02 0.35
N MET A 165 -11.63 -0.73 0.14
CA MET A 165 -11.39 -2.02 0.79
C MET A 165 -9.92 -2.22 1.15
N GLN A 166 -9.69 -2.89 2.29
CA GLN A 166 -8.37 -3.35 2.73
C GLN A 166 -8.08 -4.74 2.19
N GLY A 167 -6.90 -4.91 1.56
CA GLY A 167 -6.37 -6.24 1.21
C GLY A 167 -5.80 -7.00 2.43
N PRO A 168 -5.28 -8.20 2.21
CA PRO A 168 -5.02 -8.84 0.91
C PRO A 168 -6.30 -9.35 0.23
N PHE A 169 -6.28 -9.41 -1.10
CA PHE A 169 -7.39 -9.90 -1.90
C PHE A 169 -7.05 -11.25 -2.51
N SER A 170 -7.98 -12.20 -2.43
CA SER A 170 -7.84 -13.46 -3.14
C SER A 170 -8.06 -13.27 -4.66
N ARG A 171 -7.66 -14.27 -5.43
CA ARG A 171 -7.90 -14.29 -6.87
C ARG A 171 -9.38 -14.18 -7.21
N GLU A 172 -10.23 -14.95 -6.51
CA GLU A 172 -11.67 -14.96 -6.74
C GLU A 172 -12.30 -13.58 -6.49
N MET A 173 -11.82 -12.86 -5.46
CA MET A 173 -12.28 -11.50 -5.18
C MET A 173 -11.87 -10.53 -6.29
N ASN A 174 -10.63 -10.61 -6.77
CA ASN A 174 -10.17 -9.78 -7.89
C ASN A 174 -10.99 -10.06 -9.17
N GLU A 175 -11.20 -11.33 -9.51
CA GLU A 175 -12.04 -11.73 -10.64
C GLU A 175 -13.49 -11.28 -10.48
N ALA A 176 -14.06 -11.37 -9.27
CA ALA A 176 -15.41 -10.91 -8.99
C ALA A 176 -15.54 -9.40 -9.23
N MET A 177 -14.56 -8.59 -8.79
CA MET A 177 -14.53 -7.14 -9.05
C MET A 177 -14.46 -6.86 -10.56
N LEU A 178 -13.57 -7.53 -11.30
CA LEU A 178 -13.45 -7.36 -12.75
C LEU A 178 -14.76 -7.65 -13.46
N ARG A 179 -15.43 -8.74 -13.09
CA ARG A 179 -16.75 -9.13 -13.65
C ARG A 179 -17.85 -8.16 -13.28
N GLN A 180 -17.95 -7.79 -11.98
CA GLN A 180 -18.99 -6.88 -11.48
C GLN A 180 -18.97 -5.52 -12.17
N TYR A 181 -17.80 -4.97 -12.38
CA TYR A 181 -17.62 -3.66 -13.01
C TYR A 181 -17.33 -3.74 -14.51
N GLN A 182 -17.41 -4.94 -15.10
CA GLN A 182 -17.15 -5.17 -16.52
C GLN A 182 -15.81 -4.58 -16.98
N CYS A 183 -14.77 -4.74 -16.15
CA CYS A 183 -13.46 -4.23 -16.44
C CYS A 183 -12.75 -5.11 -17.49
N SER A 184 -12.24 -4.45 -18.52
CA SER A 184 -11.41 -5.07 -19.56
C SER A 184 -9.92 -5.01 -19.23
N TYR A 185 -9.53 -4.16 -18.28
CA TYR A 185 -8.14 -3.93 -17.90
C TYR A 185 -8.01 -3.86 -16.38
N LEU A 186 -6.92 -4.44 -15.90
CA LEU A 186 -6.44 -4.28 -14.54
C LEU A 186 -5.11 -3.53 -14.59
N VAL A 187 -5.01 -2.43 -13.84
CA VAL A 187 -3.76 -1.67 -13.66
C VAL A 187 -3.30 -1.83 -12.24
N THR A 188 -2.11 -2.36 -12.07
CA THR A 188 -1.49 -2.59 -10.77
C THR A 188 -0.07 -2.03 -10.75
N LYS A 189 0.56 -2.00 -9.57
CA LYS A 189 2.00 -1.75 -9.41
C LYS A 189 2.72 -3.09 -9.33
N ASP A 190 3.88 -3.15 -9.95
CA ASP A 190 4.87 -4.21 -9.74
C ASP A 190 5.46 -4.16 -8.35
#